data_d5b32a3920d1ed9bf6e27f6f06da94e8
#
_entry.id   d5b32a3920d1ed9bf6e27f6f06da94e8
#
_cell.length_a   1.000
_cell.length_b   1.000
_cell.length_c   1.000
_cell.angle_alpha   90.00
_cell.angle_beta   90.00
_cell.angle_gamma   90.00
#
_symmetry.space_group_name_H-M   'P 1'
#
loop_
_entity.id
_entity.type
_entity.pdbx_description
1 polymer ?
#
loop_
_entity_poly.entity_id
_entity_poly.type
_entity_poly.pdbx_seq_one_letter_code
_entity_poly.pdbx_strand_id
1 'polypeptide(L)'
;CLMVGQKKQLVFTQGISPYFLNTEQITKLLLTELKPTVGKVRVEEVYYYGTGCSNPANVRIVKKAIQNVFGSIHTEVTHDLMGAARALCGNKKGVACILGTGSNSCYYNGKRIIKNSPGLGYVLGDEGSGAYLGKKVIQYYVYKTFDTDLNDRFDARYHTNSVEIL
;
A
#
# COMPACT_ATOMS: atom_id res chain seq x y z
N CYS A 1 8.89 -9.56 0.92
CA CYS A 1 10.20 -9.88 1.48
C CYS A 1 10.26 -11.36 1.83
N LEU A 2 11.28 -12.07 1.40
CA LEU A 2 11.57 -13.44 1.78
C LEU A 2 12.68 -13.43 2.86
N MET A 3 12.44 -14.16 3.95
CA MET A 3 13.40 -14.35 5.04
C MET A 3 13.80 -15.82 5.10
N VAL A 4 15.11 -16.12 5.08
CA VAL A 4 15.66 -17.47 5.25
C VAL A 4 16.76 -17.39 6.30
N GLY A 5 16.45 -17.83 7.52
CA GLY A 5 17.28 -17.56 8.69
C GLY A 5 17.45 -16.04 8.89
N GLN A 6 18.68 -15.57 8.89
CA GLN A 6 19.00 -14.12 9.01
C GLN A 6 19.10 -13.41 7.64
N LYS A 7 19.02 -14.13 6.53
CA LYS A 7 19.12 -13.53 5.19
C LYS A 7 17.76 -12.98 4.77
N LYS A 8 17.78 -11.74 4.25
CA LYS A 8 16.62 -11.03 3.74
C LYS A 8 16.77 -10.78 2.25
N GLN A 9 15.74 -11.16 1.48
CA GLN A 9 15.65 -10.87 0.06
C GLN A 9 14.39 -10.07 -0.23
N LEU A 10 14.54 -8.93 -0.91
CA LEU A 10 13.41 -8.15 -1.39
C LEU A 10 12.97 -8.68 -2.75
N VAL A 11 11.67 -8.80 -2.93
CA VAL A 11 11.03 -9.15 -4.19
C VAL A 11 9.97 -8.10 -4.45
N PHE A 12 9.94 -7.59 -5.66
CA PHE A 12 8.94 -6.62 -6.10
C PHE A 12 7.94 -7.33 -6.99
N THR A 13 6.67 -7.06 -6.79
CA THR A 13 5.55 -7.57 -7.58
C THR A 13 4.61 -6.43 -7.91
N GLN A 14 3.67 -6.67 -8.81
CA GLN A 14 2.52 -5.78 -8.96
C GLN A 14 1.82 -5.59 -7.61
N GLY A 15 1.24 -4.42 -7.40
CA GLY A 15 0.47 -4.11 -6.18
C GLY A 15 -0.77 -4.98 -6.07
N ILE A 16 -1.05 -5.49 -4.87
CA ILE A 16 -2.22 -6.30 -4.57
C ILE A 16 -3.24 -5.44 -3.82
N SER A 17 -4.43 -5.30 -4.40
CA SER A 17 -5.57 -4.67 -3.73
C SER A 17 -6.82 -5.54 -3.89
N PRO A 18 -7.38 -6.09 -2.80
CA PRO A 18 -8.58 -6.93 -2.84
C PRO A 18 -9.87 -6.14 -3.14
N TYR A 19 -9.79 -4.82 -3.35
CA TYR A 19 -10.87 -4.03 -3.93
C TYR A 19 -10.98 -4.20 -5.44
N PHE A 20 -9.88 -4.53 -6.12
CA PHE A 20 -9.80 -4.62 -7.58
C PHE A 20 -9.44 -6.03 -8.08
N LEU A 21 -8.83 -6.87 -7.23
CA LEU A 21 -8.38 -8.21 -7.57
C LEU A 21 -9.13 -9.24 -6.73
N ASN A 22 -9.64 -10.26 -7.37
CA ASN A 22 -10.24 -11.42 -6.71
C ASN A 22 -9.17 -12.46 -6.32
N THR A 23 -9.59 -13.53 -5.63
CA THR A 23 -8.69 -14.60 -5.17
C THR A 23 -7.89 -15.24 -6.30
N GLU A 24 -8.50 -15.48 -7.46
CA GLU A 24 -7.86 -16.15 -8.60
C GLU A 24 -6.79 -15.26 -9.23
N GLN A 25 -7.10 -13.98 -9.41
CA GLN A 25 -6.16 -12.99 -9.94
C GLN A 25 -4.95 -12.80 -9.02
N ILE A 26 -5.17 -12.70 -7.70
CA ILE A 26 -4.08 -12.62 -6.72
C ILE A 26 -3.27 -13.92 -6.72
N THR A 27 -3.91 -15.09 -6.78
CA THR A 27 -3.22 -16.39 -6.87
C THR A 27 -2.31 -16.43 -8.10
N LYS A 28 -2.83 -16.03 -9.26
CA LYS A 28 -2.07 -15.97 -10.52
C LYS A 28 -0.86 -15.04 -10.38
N LEU A 29 -1.06 -13.83 -9.85
CA LEU A 29 0.02 -12.87 -9.62
C LEU A 29 1.12 -13.45 -8.72
N LEU A 30 0.75 -14.06 -7.59
CA LEU A 30 1.70 -14.69 -6.68
C LEU A 30 2.47 -15.86 -7.33
N LEU A 31 1.80 -16.67 -8.16
CA LEU A 31 2.44 -17.76 -8.90
C LEU A 31 3.41 -17.27 -9.97
N THR A 32 3.09 -16.18 -10.66
CA THR A 32 3.91 -15.67 -11.75
C THR A 32 5.06 -14.78 -11.28
N GLU A 33 4.84 -13.96 -10.27
CA GLU A 33 5.81 -12.93 -9.87
C GLU A 33 6.57 -13.25 -8.58
N LEU A 34 5.94 -13.93 -7.62
CA LEU A 34 6.58 -14.23 -6.33
C LEU A 34 7.16 -15.64 -6.29
N LYS A 35 6.38 -16.64 -6.69
CA LYS A 35 6.76 -18.07 -6.57
C LYS A 35 8.07 -18.42 -7.26
N PRO A 36 8.43 -17.88 -8.43
CA PRO A 36 9.71 -18.16 -9.07
C PRO A 36 10.91 -17.76 -8.21
N THR A 37 10.81 -16.61 -7.53
CA THR A 37 11.89 -16.15 -6.63
C THR A 37 11.98 -16.97 -5.35
N VAL A 38 10.84 -17.43 -4.82
CA VAL A 38 10.81 -18.35 -3.67
C VAL A 38 11.42 -19.71 -4.03
N GLY A 39 11.24 -20.15 -5.28
CA GLY A 39 11.82 -21.37 -5.82
C GLY A 39 11.40 -22.62 -5.01
N LYS A 40 12.38 -23.42 -4.61
CA LYS A 40 12.19 -24.65 -3.84
C LYS A 40 12.18 -24.45 -2.32
N VAL A 41 12.33 -23.20 -1.85
CA VAL A 41 12.32 -22.92 -0.41
C VAL A 41 10.93 -23.24 0.15
N ARG A 42 10.91 -24.04 1.23
CA ARG A 42 9.69 -24.31 1.97
C ARG A 42 9.29 -23.07 2.75
N VAL A 43 8.13 -22.49 2.44
CA VAL A 43 7.56 -21.37 3.17
C VAL A 43 6.83 -21.93 4.38
N GLU A 44 7.16 -21.42 5.57
CA GLU A 44 6.55 -21.85 6.84
C GLU A 44 5.48 -20.88 7.30
N GLU A 45 5.70 -19.58 7.08
CA GLU A 45 4.80 -18.52 7.52
C GLU A 45 4.70 -17.41 6.48
N VAL A 46 3.53 -16.79 6.38
CA VAL A 46 3.32 -15.58 5.57
C VAL A 46 2.63 -14.50 6.40
N TYR A 47 3.24 -13.35 6.45
CA TYR A 47 2.67 -12.13 7.03
C TYR A 47 2.40 -11.13 5.92
N TYR A 48 1.13 -10.85 5.68
CA TYR A 48 0.69 -9.90 4.66
C TYR A 48 0.10 -8.65 5.30
N TYR A 49 0.61 -7.50 4.88
CA TYR A 49 0.15 -6.19 5.28
C TYR A 49 -0.24 -5.40 4.03
N GLY A 50 -1.52 -5.13 3.84
CA GLY A 50 -1.97 -4.49 2.61
C GLY A 50 -3.25 -3.69 2.74
N THR A 51 -3.42 -2.80 1.76
CA THR A 51 -4.62 -1.97 1.67
C THR A 51 -5.90 -2.80 1.63
N GLY A 52 -6.99 -2.28 2.17
CA GLY A 52 -8.29 -2.94 2.18
C GLY A 52 -8.44 -4.11 3.16
N CYS A 53 -7.36 -4.58 3.80
CA CYS A 53 -7.37 -5.72 4.71
C CYS A 53 -7.83 -5.38 6.15
N SER A 54 -8.53 -4.28 6.34
CA SER A 54 -9.38 -4.01 7.51
C SER A 54 -10.76 -4.68 7.38
N ASN A 55 -11.19 -4.99 6.15
CA ASN A 55 -12.45 -5.69 5.88
C ASN A 55 -12.25 -7.22 5.92
N PRO A 56 -13.02 -7.97 6.74
CA PRO A 56 -12.88 -9.43 6.83
C PRO A 56 -13.11 -10.18 5.51
N ALA A 57 -13.93 -9.66 4.59
CA ALA A 57 -14.12 -10.26 3.27
C ALA A 57 -12.84 -10.18 2.45
N ASN A 58 -12.19 -9.02 2.43
CA ASN A 58 -10.93 -8.80 1.75
C ASN A 58 -9.78 -9.63 2.35
N VAL A 59 -9.75 -9.76 3.68
CA VAL A 59 -8.80 -10.66 4.36
C VAL A 59 -8.95 -12.09 3.86
N ARG A 60 -10.19 -12.59 3.73
CA ARG A 60 -10.45 -13.95 3.21
C ARG A 60 -9.96 -14.12 1.77
N ILE A 61 -10.17 -13.13 0.90
CA ILE A 61 -9.71 -13.15 -0.50
C ILE A 61 -8.18 -13.33 -0.54
N VAL A 62 -7.44 -12.48 0.15
CA VAL A 62 -5.97 -12.52 0.16
C VAL A 62 -5.45 -13.79 0.82
N LYS A 63 -6.01 -14.17 1.98
CA LYS A 63 -5.60 -15.38 2.70
C LYS A 63 -5.79 -16.62 1.84
N LYS A 64 -6.92 -16.75 1.16
CA LYS A 64 -7.21 -17.88 0.25
C LYS A 64 -6.22 -17.91 -0.91
N ALA A 65 -5.89 -16.77 -1.50
CA ALA A 65 -4.91 -16.70 -2.57
C ALA A 65 -3.51 -17.15 -2.12
N ILE A 66 -3.07 -16.72 -0.93
CA ILE A 66 -1.80 -17.16 -0.35
C ILE A 66 -1.80 -18.67 -0.10
N GLN A 67 -2.89 -19.21 0.45
CA GLN A 67 -3.03 -20.65 0.70
C GLN A 67 -3.06 -21.49 -0.60
N ASN A 68 -3.62 -20.97 -1.68
CA ASN A 68 -3.59 -21.63 -2.99
C ASN A 68 -2.16 -21.78 -3.53
N VAL A 69 -1.24 -20.88 -3.18
CA VAL A 69 0.15 -20.88 -3.66
C VAL A 69 1.09 -21.67 -2.74
N PHE A 70 0.92 -21.52 -1.43
CA PHE A 70 1.85 -22.03 -0.42
C PHE A 70 1.28 -23.15 0.46
N GLY A 71 0.00 -23.52 0.27
CA GLY A 71 -0.65 -24.53 1.10
C GLY A 71 -1.19 -23.98 2.42
N SER A 72 -1.57 -24.90 3.30
CA SER A 72 -2.13 -24.60 4.63
C SER A 72 -1.02 -24.27 5.63
N ILE A 73 -0.38 -23.13 5.45
CA ILE A 73 0.66 -22.61 6.34
C ILE A 73 0.11 -21.51 7.23
N HIS A 74 0.86 -21.15 8.27
CA HIS A 74 0.53 -19.99 9.09
C HIS A 74 0.48 -18.74 8.21
N THR A 75 -0.69 -18.10 8.16
CA THR A 75 -0.92 -16.91 7.32
C THR A 75 -1.66 -15.84 8.11
N GLU A 76 -0.95 -14.77 8.41
CA GLU A 76 -1.53 -13.55 8.97
C GLU A 76 -1.77 -12.54 7.84
N VAL A 77 -3.00 -12.05 7.72
CA VAL A 77 -3.37 -11.01 6.76
C VAL A 77 -4.01 -9.87 7.53
N THR A 78 -3.44 -8.69 7.44
CA THR A 78 -3.95 -7.49 8.10
C THR A 78 -3.66 -6.24 7.25
N HIS A 79 -4.16 -5.09 7.69
CA HIS A 79 -4.02 -3.85 6.93
C HIS A 79 -2.61 -3.23 7.06
N ASP A 80 -2.24 -2.44 6.09
CA ASP A 80 -0.95 -1.76 5.93
C ASP A 80 -0.54 -0.92 7.14
N LEU A 81 -1.50 -0.20 7.73
CA LEU A 81 -1.26 0.64 8.93
C LEU A 81 -0.78 -0.19 10.13
N MET A 82 -1.24 -1.46 10.27
CA MET A 82 -0.70 -2.37 11.29
C MET A 82 0.75 -2.74 10.99
N GLY A 83 1.08 -2.94 9.71
CA GLY A 83 2.46 -3.17 9.28
C GLY A 83 3.37 -1.99 9.62
N ALA A 84 2.93 -0.77 9.33
CA ALA A 84 3.65 0.45 9.69
C ALA A 84 3.81 0.60 11.21
N ALA A 85 2.75 0.36 11.98
CA ALA A 85 2.80 0.43 13.44
C ALA A 85 3.80 -0.57 14.04
N ARG A 86 3.80 -1.82 13.57
CA ARG A 86 4.76 -2.85 14.00
C ARG A 86 6.19 -2.50 13.62
N ALA A 87 6.40 -2.00 12.39
CA ALA A 87 7.71 -1.63 11.91
C ALA A 87 8.33 -0.44 12.67
N LEU A 88 7.51 0.58 12.98
CA LEU A 88 7.98 1.81 13.63
C LEU A 88 8.06 1.69 15.15
N CYS A 89 7.09 1.04 15.77
CA CYS A 89 6.93 1.02 17.23
C CYS A 89 7.41 -0.30 17.87
N GLY A 90 7.54 -1.39 17.10
CA GLY A 90 7.84 -2.71 17.64
C GLY A 90 6.81 -3.11 18.70
N ASN A 91 7.27 -3.37 19.93
CA ASN A 91 6.41 -3.70 21.06
C ASN A 91 6.09 -2.48 21.96
N LYS A 92 6.47 -1.26 21.55
CA LYS A 92 6.25 -0.04 22.30
C LYS A 92 4.98 0.68 21.86
N LYS A 93 4.44 1.50 22.74
CA LYS A 93 3.36 2.44 22.40
C LYS A 93 3.88 3.53 21.45
N GLY A 94 3.07 3.95 20.50
CA GLY A 94 3.46 5.01 19.57
C GLY A 94 2.34 5.41 18.63
N VAL A 95 2.63 6.43 17.82
CA VAL A 95 1.80 6.85 16.69
C VAL A 95 2.51 6.42 15.41
N ALA A 96 1.78 5.78 14.53
CA ALA A 96 2.27 5.44 13.20
C ALA A 96 1.42 6.16 12.15
N CYS A 97 2.11 6.72 11.14
CA CYS A 97 1.49 7.40 10.01
C CYS A 97 1.96 6.78 8.70
N ILE A 98 1.08 6.71 7.73
CA ILE A 98 1.38 6.33 6.35
C ILE A 98 1.09 7.53 5.46
N LEU A 99 2.05 7.88 4.61
CA LEU A 99 1.92 8.83 3.51
C LEU A 99 2.28 8.11 2.21
N GLY A 100 1.28 7.79 1.41
CA GLY A 100 1.40 7.12 0.12
C GLY A 100 0.49 7.78 -0.90
N THR A 101 -0.29 7.01 -1.66
CA THR A 101 -1.38 7.52 -2.50
C THR A 101 -2.43 8.24 -1.66
N GLY A 102 -2.80 7.68 -0.50
CA GLY A 102 -3.59 8.31 0.55
C GLY A 102 -2.76 8.55 1.82
N SER A 103 -3.39 9.05 2.88
CA SER A 103 -2.79 9.22 4.19
C SER A 103 -3.62 8.57 5.29
N ASN A 104 -2.96 8.04 6.30
CA ASN A 104 -3.64 7.44 7.45
C ASN A 104 -2.74 7.47 8.69
N SER A 105 -3.32 7.49 9.89
CA SER A 105 -2.57 7.48 11.14
C SER A 105 -3.29 6.71 12.24
N CYS A 106 -2.52 6.15 13.17
CA CYS A 106 -3.07 5.42 14.30
C CYS A 106 -2.25 5.58 15.58
N TYR A 107 -2.93 5.38 16.72
CA TYR A 107 -2.27 5.11 17.99
C TYR A 107 -2.20 3.60 18.21
N TYR A 108 -1.00 3.12 18.41
CA TYR A 108 -0.64 1.73 18.64
C TYR A 108 -0.17 1.53 20.09
N ASN A 109 -0.62 0.49 20.77
CA ASN A 109 -0.29 0.26 22.19
C ASN A 109 0.85 -0.75 22.43
N GLY A 110 1.57 -1.13 21.36
CA GLY A 110 2.60 -2.17 21.39
C GLY A 110 2.10 -3.56 20.98
N LYS A 111 0.79 -3.75 20.83
CA LYS A 111 0.17 -5.03 20.41
C LYS A 111 -0.87 -4.85 19.32
N ARG A 112 -1.70 -3.81 19.43
CA ARG A 112 -2.82 -3.54 18.51
C ARG A 112 -3.04 -2.04 18.34
N ILE A 113 -3.68 -1.68 17.25
CA ILE A 113 -4.17 -0.32 17.02
C ILE A 113 -5.38 -0.10 17.96
N ILE A 114 -5.29 0.95 18.77
CA ILE A 114 -6.34 1.33 19.73
C ILE A 114 -7.22 2.42 19.14
N LYS A 115 -6.61 3.35 18.39
CA LYS A 115 -7.32 4.45 17.77
C LYS A 115 -6.74 4.69 16.38
N ASN A 116 -7.63 4.81 15.40
CA ASN A 116 -7.31 5.22 14.05
C ASN A 116 -8.00 6.56 13.80
N SER A 117 -7.29 7.53 13.24
CA SER A 117 -7.94 8.74 12.74
C SER A 117 -8.80 8.35 11.53
N PRO A 118 -10.08 8.69 11.49
CA PRO A 118 -10.90 8.41 10.32
C PRO A 118 -10.34 9.21 9.14
N GLY A 119 -9.82 8.49 8.14
CA GLY A 119 -9.46 9.10 6.87
C GLY A 119 -10.73 9.49 6.11
N LEU A 120 -10.80 10.72 5.61
CA LEU A 120 -11.90 11.18 4.76
C LEU A 120 -11.72 10.75 3.31
N GLY A 121 -10.63 10.04 3.00
CA GLY A 121 -10.33 9.46 1.70
C GLY A 121 -9.97 10.47 0.63
N TYR A 122 -9.86 9.99 -0.60
CA TYR A 122 -9.33 10.70 -1.75
C TYR A 122 -10.01 12.05 -2.02
N VAL A 123 -11.32 12.15 -1.82
CA VAL A 123 -12.07 13.38 -2.17
C VAL A 123 -11.94 14.45 -1.10
N LEU A 124 -12.17 14.09 0.16
CA LEU A 124 -12.32 15.05 1.25
C LEU A 124 -11.14 15.12 2.21
N GLY A 125 -10.19 14.19 2.11
CA GLY A 125 -9.07 14.06 3.03
C GLY A 125 -7.78 13.66 2.35
N ASP A 126 -7.09 12.69 2.95
CA ASP A 126 -5.77 12.22 2.54
C ASP A 126 -4.71 13.33 2.51
N GLU A 127 -4.80 14.29 3.43
CA GLU A 127 -3.95 15.46 3.52
C GLU A 127 -2.48 15.05 3.57
N GLY A 128 -1.66 15.73 2.78
CA GLY A 128 -0.23 15.47 2.64
C GLY A 128 0.14 14.24 1.81
N SER A 129 -0.84 13.45 1.35
CA SER A 129 -0.61 12.30 0.47
C SER A 129 -0.22 12.70 -0.95
N GLY A 130 0.30 11.74 -1.72
CA GLY A 130 0.61 11.95 -3.13
C GLY A 130 -0.61 12.39 -3.95
N ALA A 131 -1.78 11.80 -3.69
CA ALA A 131 -3.01 12.20 -4.36
C ALA A 131 -3.45 13.62 -4.00
N TYR A 132 -3.33 14.00 -2.72
CA TYR A 132 -3.65 15.35 -2.26
C TYR A 132 -2.71 16.38 -2.91
N LEU A 133 -1.41 16.13 -2.88
CA LEU A 133 -0.41 17.01 -3.48
C LEU A 133 -0.59 17.10 -5.00
N GLY A 134 -0.84 15.96 -5.67
CA GLY A 134 -1.11 15.94 -7.11
C GLY A 134 -2.32 16.77 -7.51
N LYS A 135 -3.43 16.67 -6.76
CA LYS A 135 -4.61 17.53 -6.98
C LYS A 135 -4.28 19.01 -6.81
N LYS A 136 -3.47 19.37 -5.81
CA LYS A 136 -3.03 20.76 -5.61
C LYS A 136 -2.14 21.26 -6.74
N VAL A 137 -1.20 20.43 -7.22
CA VAL A 137 -0.36 20.77 -8.37
C VAL A 137 -1.21 21.04 -9.61
N ILE A 138 -2.14 20.14 -9.95
CA ILE A 138 -3.04 20.32 -11.08
C ILE A 138 -3.89 21.60 -10.91
N GLN A 139 -4.44 21.83 -9.73
CA GLN A 139 -5.23 23.03 -9.43
C GLN A 139 -4.44 24.31 -9.67
N TYR A 140 -3.20 24.37 -9.17
CA TYR A 140 -2.33 25.55 -9.31
C TYR A 140 -1.90 25.75 -10.77
N TYR A 141 -1.63 24.67 -11.49
CA TYR A 141 -1.31 24.74 -12.91
C TYR A 141 -2.50 25.30 -13.72
N VAL A 142 -3.68 24.75 -13.54
CA VAL A 142 -4.90 25.17 -14.27
C VAL A 142 -5.26 26.64 -13.94
N TYR A 143 -5.07 27.06 -12.68
CA TYR A 143 -5.31 28.45 -12.26
C TYR A 143 -4.17 29.41 -12.63
N LYS A 144 -3.12 28.91 -13.30
CA LYS A 144 -1.95 29.69 -13.72
C LYS A 144 -1.28 30.43 -12.56
N THR A 145 -1.19 29.78 -11.41
CA THR A 145 -0.56 30.32 -10.20
C THR A 145 0.90 29.89 -10.04
N PHE A 146 1.42 29.06 -10.95
CA PHE A 146 2.84 28.78 -11.03
C PHE A 146 3.60 30.01 -11.54
N ASP A 147 4.85 30.16 -11.09
CA ASP A 147 5.78 31.03 -11.78
C ASP A 147 6.15 30.43 -13.16
N THR A 148 6.80 31.24 -14.01
CA THR A 148 7.12 30.86 -15.39
C THR A 148 8.02 29.61 -15.42
N ASP A 149 9.06 29.54 -14.59
CA ASP A 149 9.99 28.40 -14.56
C ASP A 149 9.28 27.08 -14.21
N LEU A 150 8.43 27.09 -13.19
CA LEU A 150 7.69 25.92 -12.76
C LEU A 150 6.66 25.48 -13.80
N ASN A 151 6.01 26.45 -14.46
CA ASN A 151 5.05 26.17 -15.54
C ASN A 151 5.74 25.50 -16.73
N ASP A 152 6.86 26.07 -17.19
CA ASP A 152 7.63 25.52 -18.33
C ASP A 152 8.14 24.09 -18.03
N ARG A 153 8.58 23.85 -16.81
CA ARG A 153 9.01 22.50 -16.35
C ARG A 153 7.86 21.52 -16.27
N PHE A 154 6.67 21.96 -15.88
CA PHE A 154 5.47 21.12 -15.85
C PHE A 154 5.07 20.74 -17.28
N ASP A 155 5.00 21.70 -18.20
CA ASP A 155 4.65 21.47 -19.61
C ASP A 155 5.66 20.53 -20.27
N ALA A 156 6.96 20.77 -20.10
CA ALA A 156 8.00 19.91 -20.62
C ALA A 156 7.95 18.47 -20.08
N ARG A 157 7.50 18.30 -18.82
CA ARG A 157 7.41 16.98 -18.17
C ARG A 157 6.19 16.18 -18.59
N TYR A 158 5.05 16.82 -18.75
CA TYR A 158 3.78 16.15 -18.97
C TYR A 158 3.23 16.29 -20.38
N HIS A 159 3.86 17.14 -21.22
CA HIS A 159 3.47 17.37 -22.62
C HIS A 159 1.97 17.66 -22.80
N THR A 160 1.41 18.45 -21.88
CA THR A 160 -0.01 18.73 -21.80
C THR A 160 -0.27 20.22 -21.63
N ASN A 161 -1.51 20.62 -21.76
CA ASN A 161 -1.98 21.97 -21.47
C ASN A 161 -3.21 21.92 -20.55
N SER A 162 -3.58 23.08 -19.98
CA SER A 162 -4.65 23.17 -19.01
C SER A 162 -6.02 22.72 -19.53
N VAL A 163 -6.26 22.73 -20.84
CA VAL A 163 -7.53 22.30 -21.47
C VAL A 163 -7.60 20.78 -21.56
N GLU A 164 -6.47 20.12 -21.79
CA GLU A 164 -6.42 18.64 -21.88
C GLU A 164 -6.51 17.94 -20.52
N ILE A 165 -6.25 18.68 -19.43
CA ILE A 165 -6.34 18.16 -18.07
C ILE A 165 -7.77 18.17 -17.53
N LEU A 166 -8.62 19.07 -18.01
CA LEU A 166 -10.03 19.22 -17.60
C LEU A 166 -10.97 18.40 -18.46
#